data_b482edfbe0bf7bcb79fe4103798f1c80
#
_entry.id   b482edfbe0bf7bcb79fe4103798f1c80
#
_cell.length_a   1.000
_cell.length_b   1.000
_cell.length_c   1.000
_cell.angle_alpha   90.00
_cell.angle_beta   90.00
_cell.angle_gamma   90.00
#
_symmetry.space_group_name_H-M   'P 1'
#
loop_
_entity.id
_entity.type
_entity.pdbx_description
1 polymer ?
#
loop_
_entity_poly.entity_id
_entity_poly.type
_entity_poly.pdbx_seq_one_letter_code
_entity_poly.pdbx_strand_id
1 'polypeptide(L)'
;MNHPKIKGEPTDEKLVQDYVSQWYQKRYSGSGFLYHSRIVTDMLSGIKFRDGRHSDKVLDLGCGTGFVSQLYPNFDITGVDISDGMLEKNPYKWVKGSAEAIPFPDNNFDFVVCRALLHHLENPMIGLREMFRVLKPGGTFSCWDPNQAFFATLFRKLFQRTERFSHLHHSFKDSELFAMIEEAGFKITEKRYIGFFGYPLLGFPDIKNFHIPIWLGRKIIALDDLISKSFLKKTAWSLMVKGVKP
;
A
#
# COMPACT_ATOMS: atom_id res chain seq x y z
N MET A 1 3.70 -25.81 -9.48
CA MET A 1 4.71 -25.84 -8.39
C MET A 1 3.94 -25.94 -7.09
N ASN A 2 4.19 -27.01 -6.31
CA ASN A 2 3.60 -27.16 -4.99
C ASN A 2 4.25 -26.13 -4.06
N HIS A 3 3.50 -25.12 -3.66
CA HIS A 3 3.94 -24.20 -2.61
C HIS A 3 3.96 -24.97 -1.28
N PRO A 4 5.03 -24.89 -0.49
CA PRO A 4 5.04 -25.49 0.83
C PRO A 4 3.92 -24.86 1.66
N LYS A 5 3.09 -25.70 2.28
CA LYS A 5 2.04 -25.24 3.20
C LYS A 5 2.72 -24.73 4.47
N ILE A 6 2.33 -23.57 4.96
CA ILE A 6 2.65 -23.16 6.32
C ILE A 6 1.96 -24.16 7.24
N LYS A 7 2.71 -24.94 8.01
CA LYS A 7 2.17 -25.88 8.99
C LYS A 7 1.59 -25.09 10.16
N GLY A 8 0.27 -25.09 10.29
CA GLY A 8 -0.50 -24.34 11.28
C GLY A 8 -1.15 -23.10 10.65
N GLU A 9 -2.24 -22.63 11.25
CA GLU A 9 -2.83 -21.36 10.84
C GLU A 9 -1.90 -20.23 11.32
N PRO A 10 -1.31 -19.42 10.43
CA PRO A 10 -0.45 -18.32 10.85
C PRO A 10 -1.33 -17.24 11.47
N THR A 11 -1.26 -17.15 12.79
CA THR A 11 -1.92 -16.08 13.56
C THR A 11 -1.05 -14.82 13.65
N ASP A 12 0.22 -14.91 13.26
CA ASP A 12 1.20 -13.85 13.32
C ASP A 12 1.44 -13.27 11.92
N GLU A 13 1.03 -12.01 11.71
CA GLU A 13 1.20 -11.29 10.44
C GLU A 13 2.67 -11.23 10.00
N LYS A 14 3.61 -11.09 10.94
CA LYS A 14 5.05 -11.08 10.64
C LYS A 14 5.47 -12.38 9.94
N LEU A 15 5.03 -13.54 10.44
CA LEU A 15 5.36 -14.84 9.84
C LEU A 15 4.77 -14.98 8.43
N VAL A 16 3.55 -14.44 8.21
CA VAL A 16 2.92 -14.40 6.88
C VAL A 16 3.76 -13.56 5.92
N GLN A 17 4.19 -12.37 6.33
CA GLN A 17 4.98 -11.48 5.48
C GLN A 17 6.38 -12.03 5.21
N ASP A 18 7.03 -12.64 6.18
CA ASP A 18 8.32 -13.33 5.98
C ASP A 18 8.21 -14.45 4.94
N TYR A 19 7.13 -15.24 4.99
CA TYR A 19 6.86 -16.27 3.99
C TYR A 19 6.58 -15.69 2.60
N VAL A 20 5.73 -14.66 2.51
CA VAL A 20 5.37 -14.01 1.25
C VAL A 20 6.56 -13.31 0.61
N SER A 21 7.56 -12.87 1.39
CA SER A 21 8.76 -12.19 0.89
C SER A 21 9.50 -12.96 -0.20
N GLN A 22 9.42 -14.29 -0.20
CA GLN A 22 10.06 -15.16 -1.20
C GLN A 22 9.57 -14.93 -2.63
N TRP A 23 8.34 -14.42 -2.79
CA TRP A 23 7.67 -14.25 -4.08
C TRP A 23 7.47 -12.78 -4.47
N TYR A 24 7.71 -11.86 -3.56
CA TYR A 24 7.30 -10.46 -3.68
C TYR A 24 7.96 -9.74 -4.86
N GLN A 25 9.21 -10.07 -5.19
CA GLN A 25 9.93 -9.43 -6.30
C GLN A 25 9.29 -9.68 -7.67
N LYS A 26 8.62 -10.83 -7.87
CA LYS A 26 7.92 -11.12 -9.13
C LYS A 26 6.74 -10.18 -9.38
N ARG A 27 6.14 -9.62 -8.32
CA ARG A 27 5.02 -8.67 -8.39
C ARG A 27 5.40 -7.40 -9.13
N TYR A 28 6.66 -7.00 -9.04
CA TYR A 28 7.17 -5.75 -9.61
C TYR A 28 7.92 -5.96 -10.93
N SER A 29 7.34 -6.74 -11.85
CA SER A 29 7.88 -6.96 -13.18
C SER A 29 6.84 -6.67 -14.28
N GLY A 30 7.29 -6.29 -15.47
CA GLY A 30 6.43 -6.09 -16.65
C GLY A 30 5.25 -5.12 -16.39
N SER A 31 4.03 -5.55 -16.71
CA SER A 31 2.81 -4.75 -16.50
C SER A 31 2.42 -4.60 -15.03
N GLY A 32 2.85 -5.53 -14.17
CA GLY A 32 2.74 -5.38 -12.71
C GLY A 32 3.57 -4.20 -12.18
N PHE A 33 4.81 -4.09 -12.64
CA PHE A 33 5.65 -2.92 -12.33
C PHE A 33 4.99 -1.62 -12.78
N LEU A 34 4.46 -1.58 -14.02
CA LEU A 34 3.76 -0.40 -14.55
C LEU A 34 2.57 0.00 -13.66
N TYR A 35 1.76 -0.97 -13.24
CA TYR A 35 0.59 -0.73 -12.40
C TYR A 35 0.96 -0.20 -11.01
N HIS A 36 1.87 -0.87 -10.32
CA HIS A 36 2.30 -0.46 -8.99
C HIS A 36 3.08 0.85 -8.99
N SER A 37 3.91 1.11 -10.02
CA SER A 37 4.60 2.39 -10.18
C SER A 37 3.62 3.54 -10.34
N ARG A 38 2.53 3.35 -11.10
CA ARG A 38 1.48 4.37 -11.25
C ARG A 38 0.82 4.67 -9.91
N ILE A 39 0.49 3.66 -9.11
CA ILE A 39 -0.09 3.85 -7.77
C ILE A 39 0.86 4.66 -6.89
N VAL A 40 2.14 4.28 -6.82
CA VAL A 40 3.13 5.01 -6.00
C VAL A 40 3.29 6.45 -6.49
N THR A 41 3.35 6.68 -7.80
CA THR A 41 3.41 8.03 -8.36
C THR A 41 2.21 8.88 -7.94
N ASP A 42 1.01 8.32 -8.00
CA ASP A 42 -0.20 8.99 -7.58
C ASP A 42 -0.20 9.26 -6.05
N MET A 43 0.27 8.29 -5.24
CA MET A 43 0.38 8.46 -3.78
C MET A 43 1.34 9.57 -3.40
N LEU A 44 2.49 9.67 -4.06
CA LEU A 44 3.53 10.67 -3.79
C LEU A 44 3.28 12.00 -4.54
N SER A 45 2.23 12.11 -5.36
CA SER A 45 1.90 13.38 -6.00
C SER A 45 1.56 14.44 -4.95
N GLY A 46 2.21 15.59 -5.02
CA GLY A 46 2.08 16.68 -4.03
C GLY A 46 3.26 16.82 -3.08
N ILE A 47 4.27 15.95 -3.15
CA ILE A 47 5.57 16.19 -2.49
C ILE A 47 6.18 17.46 -3.08
N LYS A 48 6.54 18.38 -2.20
CA LYS A 48 7.10 19.68 -2.59
C LYS A 48 8.59 19.54 -2.89
N PHE A 49 9.00 20.15 -3.98
CA PHE A 49 10.41 20.37 -4.29
C PHE A 49 10.82 21.72 -3.69
N ARG A 50 11.87 21.76 -2.89
CA ARG A 50 12.55 23.00 -2.52
C ARG A 50 13.86 23.07 -3.26
N ASP A 51 14.08 24.18 -3.97
CA ASP A 51 15.34 24.53 -4.66
C ASP A 51 15.90 23.45 -5.59
N GLY A 52 15.01 22.72 -6.30
CA GLY A 52 15.40 21.63 -7.20
C GLY A 52 15.91 20.37 -6.51
N ARG A 53 15.86 20.31 -5.19
CA ARG A 53 16.14 19.12 -4.37
C ARG A 53 14.92 18.72 -3.59
N HIS A 54 14.71 17.42 -3.44
CA HIS A 54 13.70 16.89 -2.53
C HIS A 54 14.20 17.11 -1.10
N SER A 55 13.61 18.05 -0.39
CA SER A 55 13.95 18.35 1.00
C SER A 55 13.01 17.67 1.99
N ASP A 56 11.92 17.10 1.49
CA ASP A 56 10.91 16.48 2.34
C ASP A 56 11.41 15.11 2.82
N LYS A 57 11.37 14.90 4.14
CA LYS A 57 11.60 13.58 4.74
C LYS A 57 10.35 12.73 4.57
N VAL A 58 10.49 11.60 3.92
CA VAL A 58 9.41 10.67 3.61
C VAL A 58 9.56 9.42 4.46
N LEU A 59 8.49 9.01 5.12
CA LEU A 59 8.36 7.69 5.74
C LEU A 59 7.58 6.77 4.80
N ASP A 60 8.19 5.64 4.42
CA ASP A 60 7.50 4.51 3.76
C ASP A 60 7.14 3.46 4.81
N LEU A 61 5.89 3.51 5.29
CA LEU A 61 5.40 2.63 6.35
C LEU A 61 4.84 1.33 5.75
N GLY A 62 5.38 0.19 6.18
CA GLY A 62 5.21 -1.10 5.51
C GLY A 62 6.02 -1.16 4.22
N CYS A 63 7.30 -0.76 4.28
CA CYS A 63 8.15 -0.57 3.11
C CYS A 63 8.49 -1.88 2.36
N GLY A 64 8.34 -3.03 3.01
CA GLY A 64 8.69 -4.32 2.44
C GLY A 64 10.08 -4.33 1.83
N THR A 65 10.17 -4.75 0.57
CA THR A 65 11.44 -4.82 -0.19
C THR A 65 11.90 -3.48 -0.78
N GLY A 66 11.31 -2.34 -0.37
CA GLY A 66 11.78 -1.01 -0.74
C GLY A 66 11.30 -0.48 -2.10
N PHE A 67 10.12 -0.90 -2.56
CA PHE A 67 9.63 -0.51 -3.89
C PHE A 67 9.43 0.99 -4.08
N VAL A 68 9.00 1.72 -3.04
CA VAL A 68 8.87 3.19 -3.09
C VAL A 68 10.24 3.84 -3.27
N SER A 69 11.23 3.44 -2.47
CA SER A 69 12.61 3.94 -2.58
C SER A 69 13.26 3.59 -3.92
N GLN A 70 12.94 2.42 -4.49
CA GLN A 70 13.41 2.02 -5.82
C GLN A 70 12.93 2.98 -6.92
N LEU A 71 11.69 3.44 -6.83
CA LEU A 71 11.12 4.38 -7.83
C LEU A 71 11.64 5.80 -7.66
N TYR A 72 12.00 6.18 -6.43
CA TYR A 72 12.38 7.55 -6.06
C TYR A 72 13.71 7.58 -5.30
N PRO A 73 14.83 7.12 -5.92
CA PRO A 73 16.12 6.96 -5.23
C PRO A 73 16.76 8.29 -4.77
N ASN A 74 16.30 9.42 -5.30
CA ASN A 74 16.80 10.75 -4.96
C ASN A 74 16.00 11.45 -3.83
N PHE A 75 14.99 10.75 -3.26
CA PHE A 75 14.20 11.26 -2.15
C PHE A 75 14.82 10.80 -0.82
N ASP A 76 14.69 11.60 0.26
CA ASP A 76 15.05 11.16 1.61
C ASP A 76 13.93 10.27 2.17
N ILE A 77 13.88 9.03 1.70
CA ILE A 77 12.91 8.02 2.13
C ILE A 77 13.55 7.14 3.20
N THR A 78 12.86 6.98 4.31
CA THR A 78 13.17 5.97 5.32
C THR A 78 12.02 4.98 5.41
N GLY A 79 12.31 3.69 5.22
CA GLY A 79 11.33 2.63 5.34
C GLY A 79 11.16 2.15 6.78
N VAL A 80 9.96 1.69 7.14
CA VAL A 80 9.68 0.91 8.35
C VAL A 80 8.91 -0.34 7.97
N ASP A 81 9.34 -1.49 8.45
CA ASP A 81 8.64 -2.77 8.29
C ASP A 81 8.90 -3.67 9.50
N ILE A 82 7.99 -4.60 9.79
CA ILE A 82 8.12 -5.57 10.87
C ILE A 82 8.79 -6.88 10.41
N SER A 83 8.75 -7.17 9.11
CA SER A 83 9.18 -8.44 8.51
C SER A 83 10.69 -8.46 8.25
N ASP A 84 11.40 -9.36 8.92
CA ASP A 84 12.83 -9.58 8.67
C ASP A 84 13.07 -10.05 7.24
N GLY A 85 12.23 -10.97 6.72
CA GLY A 85 12.37 -11.51 5.38
C GLY A 85 12.12 -10.48 4.26
N MET A 86 11.34 -9.43 4.52
CA MET A 86 11.18 -8.29 3.61
C MET A 86 12.40 -7.37 3.69
N LEU A 87 12.82 -7.00 4.89
CA LEU A 87 13.92 -6.06 5.12
C LEU A 87 15.27 -6.59 4.63
N GLU A 88 15.54 -7.87 4.77
CA GLU A 88 16.75 -8.52 4.22
C GLU A 88 16.90 -8.34 2.69
N LYS A 89 15.77 -8.15 1.99
CA LYS A 89 15.74 -7.93 0.53
C LYS A 89 15.63 -6.46 0.14
N ASN A 90 15.59 -5.57 1.14
CA ASN A 90 15.47 -4.12 0.93
C ASN A 90 16.86 -3.46 0.95
N PRO A 91 17.40 -3.04 -0.21
CA PRO A 91 18.74 -2.44 -0.29
C PRO A 91 18.76 -0.95 0.09
N TYR A 92 17.62 -0.37 0.49
CA TYR A 92 17.47 1.05 0.78
C TYR A 92 17.53 1.31 2.30
N LYS A 93 17.40 2.56 2.71
CA LYS A 93 17.39 2.96 4.12
C LYS A 93 16.11 2.51 4.80
N TRP A 94 16.23 1.74 5.87
CA TRP A 94 15.09 1.27 6.66
C TRP A 94 15.43 1.13 8.15
N VAL A 95 14.38 1.09 8.96
CA VAL A 95 14.41 0.75 10.38
C VAL A 95 13.36 -0.32 10.64
N LYS A 96 13.72 -1.36 11.39
CA LYS A 96 12.76 -2.38 11.80
C LYS A 96 11.83 -1.82 12.88
N GLY A 97 10.52 -1.96 12.70
CA GLY A 97 9.54 -1.46 13.63
C GLY A 97 8.11 -1.80 13.23
N SER A 98 7.20 -1.64 14.18
CA SER A 98 5.76 -1.79 13.95
C SER A 98 5.14 -0.47 13.47
N ALA A 99 4.13 -0.57 12.62
CA ALA A 99 3.29 0.58 12.25
C ALA A 99 2.41 1.06 13.41
N GLU A 100 2.18 0.22 14.41
CA GLU A 100 1.44 0.54 15.63
C GLU A 100 2.34 1.09 16.75
N ALA A 101 3.67 1.17 16.52
CA ALA A 101 4.67 1.76 17.40
C ALA A 101 5.86 2.22 16.54
N ILE A 102 5.67 3.31 15.80
CA ILE A 102 6.67 3.80 14.84
C ILE A 102 7.91 4.32 15.58
N PRO A 103 9.14 3.78 15.29
CA PRO A 103 10.35 4.05 16.05
C PRO A 103 10.99 5.40 15.70
N PHE A 104 10.17 6.45 15.63
CA PHE A 104 10.59 7.82 15.37
C PHE A 104 9.87 8.81 16.29
N PRO A 105 10.51 9.97 16.59
CA PRO A 105 9.88 11.00 17.41
C PRO A 105 8.70 11.67 16.69
N ASP A 106 7.91 12.42 17.46
CA ASP A 106 6.84 13.26 16.96
C ASP A 106 7.36 14.29 15.95
N ASN A 107 6.53 14.64 14.97
CA ASN A 107 6.79 15.72 14.01
C ASN A 107 8.14 15.56 13.25
N ASN A 108 8.50 14.36 12.87
CA ASN A 108 9.78 14.04 12.22
C ASN A 108 9.72 14.06 10.70
N PHE A 109 8.57 13.71 10.11
CA PHE A 109 8.42 13.54 8.66
C PHE A 109 7.52 14.62 8.04
N ASP A 110 7.84 15.00 6.81
CA ASP A 110 7.02 15.90 6.01
C ASP A 110 5.93 15.12 5.25
N PHE A 111 6.20 13.84 4.94
CA PHE A 111 5.30 12.96 4.21
C PHE A 111 5.34 11.53 4.79
N VAL A 112 4.17 10.90 4.90
CA VAL A 112 4.05 9.47 5.21
C VAL A 112 3.28 8.78 4.09
N VAL A 113 3.87 7.74 3.52
CA VAL A 113 3.20 6.84 2.57
C VAL A 113 2.99 5.48 3.22
N CYS A 114 1.79 4.92 3.04
CA CYS A 114 1.39 3.64 3.60
C CYS A 114 0.65 2.85 2.51
N ARG A 115 1.29 1.80 1.98
CA ARG A 115 0.79 1.08 0.81
C ARG A 115 0.45 -0.36 1.14
N ALA A 116 -0.85 -0.70 1.08
CA ALA A 116 -1.35 -2.04 1.36
C ALA A 116 -0.89 -2.55 2.75
N LEU A 117 -1.05 -1.71 3.77
CA LEU A 117 -0.59 -2.00 5.11
C LEU A 117 -1.72 -1.97 6.15
N LEU A 118 -2.60 -0.97 6.12
CA LEU A 118 -3.60 -0.78 7.19
C LEU A 118 -4.47 -2.02 7.39
N HIS A 119 -4.77 -2.74 6.32
CA HIS A 119 -5.57 -3.97 6.37
C HIS A 119 -4.83 -5.17 6.96
N HIS A 120 -3.54 -5.07 7.24
CA HIS A 120 -2.74 -6.08 7.94
C HIS A 120 -2.57 -5.77 9.43
N LEU A 121 -2.92 -4.56 9.88
CA LEU A 121 -2.76 -4.18 11.27
C LEU A 121 -3.85 -4.80 12.15
N GLU A 122 -3.48 -5.19 13.35
CA GLU A 122 -4.43 -5.64 14.37
C GLU A 122 -5.36 -4.50 14.77
N ASN A 123 -4.80 -3.29 14.92
CA ASN A 123 -5.57 -2.08 15.18
C ASN A 123 -5.17 -0.94 14.22
N PRO A 124 -5.83 -0.83 13.04
CA PRO A 124 -5.53 0.23 12.08
C PRO A 124 -5.62 1.66 12.63
N MET A 125 -6.46 1.88 13.66
CA MET A 125 -6.57 3.19 14.31
C MET A 125 -5.28 3.58 15.05
N ILE A 126 -4.59 2.62 15.69
CA ILE A 126 -3.29 2.88 16.34
C ILE A 126 -2.28 3.28 15.26
N GLY A 127 -2.22 2.54 14.14
CA GLY A 127 -1.33 2.88 13.03
C GLY A 127 -1.59 4.29 12.46
N LEU A 128 -2.86 4.66 12.28
CA LEU A 128 -3.25 6.01 11.83
C LEU A 128 -2.82 7.11 12.82
N ARG A 129 -2.99 6.87 14.12
CA ARG A 129 -2.55 7.80 15.17
C ARG A 129 -1.02 7.92 15.22
N GLU A 130 -0.29 6.84 15.03
CA GLU A 130 1.17 6.86 14.94
C GLU A 130 1.65 7.62 13.70
N MET A 131 1.01 7.41 12.52
CA MET A 131 1.29 8.22 11.32
C MET A 131 1.04 9.71 11.59
N PHE A 132 -0.07 10.05 12.27
CA PHE A 132 -0.37 11.42 12.68
C PHE A 132 0.69 11.98 13.63
N ARG A 133 1.13 11.21 14.61
CA ARG A 133 2.14 11.61 15.59
C ARG A 133 3.46 11.96 14.92
N VAL A 134 3.97 11.11 14.04
CA VAL A 134 5.28 11.29 13.41
C VAL A 134 5.30 12.33 12.29
N LEU A 135 4.15 12.70 11.74
CA LEU A 135 4.03 13.78 10.77
C LEU A 135 4.16 15.14 11.41
N LYS A 136 4.86 16.06 10.75
CA LYS A 136 4.90 17.49 11.11
C LYS A 136 3.53 18.15 10.89
N PRO A 137 3.18 19.22 11.63
CA PRO A 137 2.07 20.09 11.27
C PRO A 137 2.18 20.54 9.81
N GLY A 138 1.09 20.47 9.05
CA GLY A 138 1.09 20.70 7.60
C GLY A 138 1.65 19.54 6.75
N GLY A 139 2.16 18.48 7.38
CA GLY A 139 2.64 17.30 6.70
C GLY A 139 1.51 16.48 6.05
N THR A 140 1.82 15.75 5.01
CA THR A 140 0.84 15.01 4.20
C THR A 140 1.01 13.51 4.43
N PHE A 141 -0.10 12.79 4.49
CA PHE A 141 -0.08 11.34 4.37
C PHE A 141 -0.81 10.88 3.11
N SER A 142 -0.45 9.67 2.65
CA SER A 142 -1.15 8.96 1.60
C SER A 142 -1.23 7.48 1.93
N CYS A 143 -2.43 6.90 1.93
CA CYS A 143 -2.62 5.46 2.05
C CYS A 143 -3.30 4.87 0.83
N TRP A 144 -3.00 3.59 0.55
CA TRP A 144 -3.66 2.81 -0.49
C TRP A 144 -3.94 1.40 0.06
N ASP A 145 -5.23 1.05 0.21
CA ASP A 145 -5.67 -0.19 0.84
C ASP A 145 -6.88 -0.84 0.12
N PRO A 146 -7.13 -2.14 0.33
CA PRO A 146 -8.25 -2.84 -0.30
C PRO A 146 -9.59 -2.27 0.11
N ASN A 147 -10.49 -2.13 -0.88
CA ASN A 147 -11.88 -1.72 -0.72
C ASN A 147 -12.81 -2.94 -0.57
N GLN A 148 -13.80 -2.85 0.31
CA GLN A 148 -14.86 -3.85 0.49
C GLN A 148 -15.98 -3.67 -0.55
N ALA A 149 -15.64 -3.49 -1.83
CA ALA A 149 -16.63 -3.46 -2.88
C ALA A 149 -17.26 -4.83 -3.12
N PHE A 150 -18.55 -4.87 -3.49
CA PHE A 150 -19.29 -6.12 -3.68
C PHE A 150 -18.60 -7.09 -4.64
N PHE A 151 -18.25 -6.64 -5.84
CA PHE A 151 -17.58 -7.50 -6.84
C PHE A 151 -16.18 -7.94 -6.41
N ALA A 152 -15.42 -7.06 -5.75
CA ALA A 152 -14.11 -7.41 -5.22
C ALA A 152 -14.22 -8.48 -4.13
N THR A 153 -15.22 -8.38 -3.26
CA THR A 153 -15.49 -9.35 -2.19
C THR A 153 -15.96 -10.69 -2.77
N LEU A 154 -16.86 -10.66 -3.74
CA LEU A 154 -17.34 -11.87 -4.41
C LEU A 154 -16.20 -12.61 -5.12
N PHE A 155 -15.37 -11.88 -5.88
CA PHE A 155 -14.23 -12.47 -6.58
C PHE A 155 -13.20 -13.05 -5.60
N ARG A 156 -12.90 -12.34 -4.51
CA ARG A 156 -12.02 -12.87 -3.44
C ARG A 156 -12.55 -14.19 -2.88
N LYS A 157 -13.83 -14.27 -2.56
CA LYS A 157 -14.47 -15.50 -2.05
C LYS A 157 -14.39 -16.66 -3.07
N LEU A 158 -14.52 -16.37 -4.36
CA LEU A 158 -14.53 -17.41 -5.40
C LEU A 158 -13.13 -17.87 -5.83
N PHE A 159 -12.14 -16.98 -5.82
CA PHE A 159 -10.84 -17.21 -6.46
C PHE A 159 -9.62 -17.10 -5.56
N GLN A 160 -9.77 -16.55 -4.34
CA GLN A 160 -8.66 -16.47 -3.38
C GLN A 160 -8.74 -17.63 -2.39
N ARG A 161 -7.79 -18.55 -2.48
CA ARG A 161 -7.56 -19.56 -1.45
C ARG A 161 -6.93 -18.89 -0.23
N THR A 162 -7.46 -19.21 0.95
CA THR A 162 -7.21 -18.59 2.25
C THR A 162 -5.79 -18.75 2.80
N GLU A 163 -4.92 -19.53 2.18
CA GLU A 163 -3.60 -19.90 2.70
C GLU A 163 -2.54 -18.75 2.68
N ARG A 164 -2.86 -17.58 2.09
CA ARG A 164 -1.93 -16.46 1.93
C ARG A 164 -2.30 -15.22 2.75
N PHE A 165 -3.35 -15.29 3.51
CA PHE A 165 -3.84 -14.15 4.29
C PHE A 165 -3.96 -14.57 5.74
N SER A 166 -3.46 -13.73 6.67
CA SER A 166 -3.70 -13.89 8.08
C SER A 166 -5.20 -13.69 8.40
N HIS A 167 -5.64 -14.11 9.56
CA HIS A 167 -7.01 -13.84 10.05
C HIS A 167 -7.28 -12.34 10.22
N LEU A 168 -6.24 -11.52 10.32
CA LEU A 168 -6.32 -10.06 10.42
C LEU A 168 -6.60 -9.37 9.09
N HIS A 169 -6.45 -10.08 7.96
CA HIS A 169 -6.59 -9.50 6.63
C HIS A 169 -8.05 -9.14 6.32
N HIS A 170 -8.39 -7.88 6.48
CA HIS A 170 -9.70 -7.34 6.16
C HIS A 170 -9.64 -6.27 5.06
N SER A 171 -10.77 -5.94 4.45
CA SER A 171 -10.90 -4.83 3.53
C SER A 171 -11.85 -3.80 4.10
N PHE A 172 -11.56 -2.52 3.88
CA PHE A 172 -12.34 -1.42 4.43
C PHE A 172 -13.54 -1.07 3.56
N LYS A 173 -14.66 -0.73 4.19
CA LYS A 173 -15.66 0.12 3.51
C LYS A 173 -15.07 1.53 3.36
N ASP A 174 -15.41 2.21 2.26
CA ASP A 174 -14.93 3.58 2.03
C ASP A 174 -15.28 4.52 3.19
N SER A 175 -16.53 4.47 3.68
CA SER A 175 -16.99 5.28 4.81
C SER A 175 -16.26 4.97 6.12
N GLU A 176 -15.92 3.72 6.37
CA GLU A 176 -15.18 3.28 7.54
C GLU A 176 -13.75 3.83 7.53
N LEU A 177 -13.01 3.62 6.43
CA LEU A 177 -11.64 4.13 6.30
C LEU A 177 -11.58 5.66 6.43
N PHE A 178 -12.53 6.37 5.80
CA PHE A 178 -12.55 7.83 5.87
C PHE A 178 -12.84 8.32 7.28
N ALA A 179 -13.80 7.72 8.00
CA ALA A 179 -14.10 8.06 9.38
C ALA A 179 -12.90 7.83 10.30
N MET A 180 -12.20 6.69 10.16
CA MET A 180 -11.00 6.39 10.94
C MET A 180 -9.88 7.42 10.71
N ILE A 181 -9.66 7.84 9.45
CA ILE A 181 -8.66 8.85 9.10
C ILE A 181 -9.00 10.19 9.73
N GLU A 182 -10.26 10.60 9.68
CA GLU A 182 -10.73 11.86 10.29
C GLU A 182 -10.69 11.80 11.82
N GLU A 183 -11.05 10.66 12.43
CA GLU A 183 -10.94 10.43 13.88
C GLU A 183 -9.49 10.46 14.36
N ALA A 184 -8.52 9.99 13.55
CA ALA A 184 -7.11 10.07 13.86
C ALA A 184 -6.55 11.52 13.82
N GLY A 185 -7.36 12.49 13.38
CA GLY A 185 -7.04 13.93 13.36
C GLY A 185 -6.67 14.47 11.98
N PHE A 186 -6.67 13.67 10.93
CA PHE A 186 -6.32 14.12 9.58
C PHE A 186 -7.49 14.86 8.91
N LYS A 187 -7.14 15.87 8.12
CA LYS A 187 -8.07 16.47 7.16
C LYS A 187 -7.86 15.82 5.80
N ILE A 188 -8.87 15.07 5.32
CA ILE A 188 -8.80 14.40 4.02
C ILE A 188 -8.81 15.46 2.91
N THR A 189 -7.88 15.35 1.97
CA THR A 189 -7.73 16.26 0.82
C THR A 189 -8.06 15.59 -0.51
N GLU A 190 -7.88 14.28 -0.61
CA GLU A 190 -8.15 13.51 -1.84
C GLU A 190 -8.69 12.12 -1.50
N LYS A 191 -9.70 11.67 -2.26
CA LYS A 191 -10.28 10.32 -2.21
C LYS A 191 -10.33 9.77 -3.64
N ARG A 192 -9.65 8.63 -3.88
CA ARG A 192 -9.64 7.96 -5.19
C ARG A 192 -10.01 6.50 -5.05
N TYR A 193 -10.70 6.00 -6.06
CA TYR A 193 -11.08 4.60 -6.22
C TYR A 193 -10.27 4.02 -7.38
N ILE A 194 -9.51 2.96 -7.14
CA ILE A 194 -8.49 2.48 -8.08
C ILE A 194 -8.64 0.96 -8.30
N GLY A 195 -8.36 0.53 -9.53
CA GLY A 195 -8.12 -0.86 -9.84
C GLY A 195 -9.37 -1.70 -10.07
N PHE A 196 -10.19 -1.35 -11.06
CA PHE A 196 -11.31 -2.19 -11.48
C PHE A 196 -10.81 -3.45 -12.19
N PHE A 197 -10.06 -3.28 -13.26
CA PHE A 197 -9.44 -4.34 -14.04
C PHE A 197 -7.94 -4.44 -13.74
N GLY A 198 -7.29 -3.32 -13.45
CA GLY A 198 -5.85 -3.27 -13.19
C GLY A 198 -5.47 -4.08 -11.96
N TYR A 199 -6.19 -3.95 -10.85
CA TYR A 199 -5.85 -4.71 -9.64
C TYR A 199 -5.93 -6.23 -9.84
N PRO A 200 -7.04 -6.82 -10.32
CA PRO A 200 -7.13 -8.26 -10.54
C PRO A 200 -6.25 -8.79 -11.68
N LEU A 201 -5.94 -7.98 -12.69
CA LEU A 201 -5.18 -8.42 -13.86
C LEU A 201 -3.68 -8.13 -13.75
N LEU A 202 -3.29 -7.00 -13.17
CA LEU A 202 -1.92 -6.50 -13.12
C LEU A 202 -1.33 -6.50 -11.71
N GLY A 203 -2.17 -6.40 -10.68
CA GLY A 203 -1.73 -6.25 -9.29
C GLY A 203 -1.14 -7.50 -8.66
N PHE A 204 -1.42 -8.70 -9.22
CA PHE A 204 -0.98 -9.99 -8.69
C PHE A 204 -0.33 -10.88 -9.77
N PRO A 205 0.73 -10.44 -10.46
CA PRO A 205 1.40 -11.25 -11.47
C PRO A 205 2.11 -12.48 -10.87
N ASP A 206 2.42 -12.44 -9.59
CA ASP A 206 3.02 -13.53 -8.82
C ASP A 206 2.05 -14.70 -8.56
N ILE A 207 0.74 -14.44 -8.57
CA ILE A 207 -0.28 -15.46 -8.33
C ILE A 207 -0.66 -16.21 -9.59
N LYS A 208 -0.57 -15.54 -10.72
CA LYS A 208 -0.92 -16.08 -12.03
C LYS A 208 0.33 -16.10 -12.91
N ASN A 209 0.71 -17.26 -13.44
CA ASN A 209 1.74 -17.36 -14.50
C ASN A 209 1.26 -16.71 -15.82
N PHE A 210 0.52 -15.62 -15.71
CA PHE A 210 -0.12 -14.92 -16.80
C PHE A 210 0.56 -13.58 -17.01
N HIS A 211 1.27 -13.43 -18.12
CA HIS A 211 1.97 -12.19 -18.47
C HIS A 211 1.10 -11.36 -19.41
N ILE A 212 0.64 -10.21 -18.91
CA ILE A 212 -0.01 -9.21 -19.75
C ILE A 212 1.07 -8.33 -20.40
N PRO A 213 1.10 -8.21 -21.73
CA PRO A 213 2.03 -7.32 -22.41
C PRO A 213 1.86 -5.86 -21.95
N ILE A 214 2.96 -5.11 -21.88
CA ILE A 214 2.97 -3.73 -21.38
C ILE A 214 1.97 -2.83 -22.13
N TRP A 215 1.85 -2.98 -23.45
CA TRP A 215 0.90 -2.18 -24.25
C TRP A 215 -0.56 -2.42 -23.85
N LEU A 216 -0.93 -3.68 -23.51
CA LEU A 216 -2.26 -4.03 -23.02
C LEU A 216 -2.44 -3.55 -21.58
N GLY A 217 -1.42 -3.68 -20.74
CA GLY A 217 -1.41 -3.15 -19.37
C GLY A 217 -1.69 -1.63 -19.34
N ARG A 218 -1.10 -0.87 -20.25
CA ARG A 218 -1.38 0.58 -20.39
C ARG A 218 -2.84 0.87 -20.73
N LYS A 219 -3.45 0.08 -21.63
CA LYS A 219 -4.88 0.23 -21.98
C LYS A 219 -5.79 -0.12 -20.80
N ILE A 220 -5.46 -1.15 -20.04
CA ILE A 220 -6.21 -1.53 -18.83
C ILE A 220 -6.16 -0.40 -17.81
N ILE A 221 -4.99 0.19 -17.54
CA ILE A 221 -4.85 1.32 -16.63
C ILE A 221 -5.64 2.54 -17.10
N ALA A 222 -5.58 2.85 -18.40
CA ALA A 222 -6.36 3.97 -18.96
C ALA A 222 -7.88 3.75 -18.83
N LEU A 223 -8.35 2.52 -19.01
CA LEU A 223 -9.76 2.16 -18.80
C LEU A 223 -10.14 2.30 -17.32
N ASP A 224 -9.30 1.85 -16.40
CA ASP A 224 -9.49 2.04 -14.96
C ASP A 224 -9.60 3.53 -14.58
N ASP A 225 -8.73 4.37 -15.14
CA ASP A 225 -8.77 5.83 -14.93
C ASP A 225 -10.09 6.45 -15.42
N LEU A 226 -10.65 5.95 -16.52
CA LEU A 226 -11.94 6.39 -17.04
C LEU A 226 -13.08 5.96 -16.10
N ILE A 227 -13.09 4.70 -15.67
CA ILE A 227 -14.14 4.16 -14.78
C ILE A 227 -14.07 4.85 -13.41
N SER A 228 -12.88 5.18 -12.91
CA SER A 228 -12.69 5.84 -11.62
C SER A 228 -13.38 7.22 -11.54
N LYS A 229 -13.68 7.84 -12.67
CA LYS A 229 -14.41 9.11 -12.79
C LYS A 229 -15.92 8.94 -12.99
N SER A 230 -16.40 7.69 -13.15
CA SER A 230 -17.80 7.38 -13.40
C SER A 230 -18.57 7.09 -12.10
N PHE A 231 -19.89 6.86 -12.23
CA PHE A 231 -20.73 6.41 -11.13
C PHE A 231 -20.35 5.03 -10.60
N LEU A 232 -19.62 4.22 -11.39
CA LEU A 232 -19.12 2.90 -11.00
C LEU A 232 -17.91 2.95 -10.05
N LYS A 233 -17.34 4.12 -9.78
CA LYS A 233 -16.11 4.27 -8.98
C LYS A 233 -16.10 3.48 -7.67
N LYS A 234 -17.24 3.38 -6.99
CA LYS A 234 -17.35 2.65 -5.70
C LYS A 234 -17.19 1.13 -5.83
N THR A 235 -17.18 0.58 -7.04
CA THR A 235 -16.94 -0.86 -7.28
C THR A 235 -15.46 -1.20 -7.44
N ALA A 236 -14.56 -0.22 -7.31
CA ALA A 236 -13.11 -0.42 -7.37
C ALA A 236 -12.59 -1.34 -6.26
N TRP A 237 -11.50 -2.01 -6.54
CA TRP A 237 -10.88 -2.97 -5.61
C TRP A 237 -10.12 -2.32 -4.46
N SER A 238 -9.69 -1.08 -4.63
CA SER A 238 -8.87 -0.37 -3.66
C SER A 238 -9.23 1.10 -3.55
N LEU A 239 -8.90 1.66 -2.40
CA LEU A 239 -9.05 3.06 -2.04
C LEU A 239 -7.66 3.68 -1.93
N MET A 240 -7.49 4.89 -2.45
CA MET A 240 -6.37 5.75 -2.14
C MET A 240 -6.90 7.00 -1.47
N VAL A 241 -6.35 7.35 -0.34
CA VAL A 241 -6.72 8.54 0.43
C VAL A 241 -5.48 9.36 0.73
N LYS A 242 -5.58 10.66 0.52
CA LYS A 242 -4.59 11.62 1.01
C LYS A 242 -5.22 12.56 2.01
N GLY A 243 -4.42 12.99 2.95
CA GLY A 243 -4.81 13.98 3.93
C GLY A 243 -3.62 14.73 4.48
N VAL A 244 -3.91 15.77 5.25
CA VAL A 244 -2.90 16.61 5.92
C VAL A 244 -3.13 16.60 7.42
N LYS A 245 -2.04 16.69 8.17
CA LYS A 245 -2.06 17.01 9.59
C LYS A 245 -2.25 18.52 9.69
N PRO A 246 -3.37 19.02 10.26
CA PRO A 246 -3.62 20.44 10.41
C PRO A 246 -2.53 21.18 11.18
#